data_b53d78b617263193e659c326c5cfab14
#
_entry.id   b53d78b617263193e659c326c5cfab14
#
_cell.length_a   1.000
_cell.length_b   1.000
_cell.length_c   1.000
_cell.angle_alpha   90.00
_cell.angle_beta   90.00
_cell.angle_gamma   90.00
#
_symmetry.space_group_name_H-M   'P 1'
#
loop_
_entity.id
_entity.type
_entity.pdbx_description
1 polymer ?
#
loop_
_entity_poly.entity_id
_entity_poly.type
_entity_poly.pdbx_seq_one_letter_code
_entity_poly.pdbx_strand_id
1 'polypeptide(L)'
;LQLPGDINMLGMFKATPRFVEIYQPLRIDSVAKGTPAAKIGLTPADKILSINGQKVETFNAFTNEMGRIDDQLAAATTAKDSAAILNAQLTVLKANGDTLTTSVQLDASAEYTRMGFVNYNIVRDYKVTHIRYGFFESFPAGIKYGWNVLSGYVGDMKYVFSKEGAKSLGG
;
A
#
# COMPACT_ATOMS: atom_id res chain seq x y z
N LEU A 1 -12.37 -6.30 -19.08
CA LEU A 1 -11.90 -4.93 -19.33
C LEU A 1 -10.98 -5.00 -20.56
N GLN A 2 -11.37 -4.40 -21.69
CA GLN A 2 -10.46 -4.26 -22.83
C GLN A 2 -9.71 -2.94 -22.67
N LEU A 3 -8.39 -3.02 -22.55
CA LEU A 3 -7.54 -1.82 -22.49
C LEU A 3 -7.25 -1.36 -23.94
N PRO A 4 -7.27 -0.04 -24.22
CA PRO A 4 -6.86 0.49 -25.52
C PRO A 4 -5.42 0.07 -25.84
N GLY A 5 -5.14 -0.24 -27.11
CA GLY A 5 -3.82 -0.76 -27.54
C GLY A 5 -2.67 0.25 -27.50
N ASP A 6 -2.97 1.52 -27.20
CA ASP A 6 -2.02 2.63 -27.11
C ASP A 6 -1.63 2.99 -25.66
N ILE A 7 -2.05 2.19 -24.68
CA ILE A 7 -1.70 2.44 -23.27
C ILE A 7 -0.21 2.22 -23.03
N ASN A 8 0.44 3.21 -22.48
CA ASN A 8 1.79 3.09 -21.93
C ASN A 8 1.77 2.21 -20.67
N MET A 9 1.91 0.89 -20.84
CA MET A 9 1.91 -0.08 -19.76
C MET A 9 2.99 0.22 -18.71
N LEU A 10 4.18 0.63 -19.14
CA LEU A 10 5.28 0.97 -18.23
C LEU A 10 4.94 2.20 -17.39
N GLY A 11 4.28 3.20 -17.99
CA GLY A 11 3.77 4.37 -17.28
C GLY A 11 2.71 4.01 -16.25
N MET A 12 1.83 3.05 -16.56
CA MET A 12 0.81 2.57 -15.62
C MET A 12 1.43 1.89 -14.38
N PHE A 13 2.47 1.05 -14.57
CA PHE A 13 3.15 0.41 -13.45
C PHE A 13 3.98 1.36 -12.60
N LYS A 14 4.43 2.47 -13.19
CA LYS A 14 5.17 3.54 -12.49
C LYS A 14 4.27 4.63 -11.91
N ALA A 15 2.99 4.63 -12.23
CA ALA A 15 2.05 5.65 -11.77
C ALA A 15 1.94 5.66 -10.24
N THR A 16 1.83 6.85 -9.69
CA THR A 16 1.53 7.06 -8.27
C THR A 16 0.23 7.87 -8.18
N PRO A 17 -0.85 7.35 -7.60
CA PRO A 17 -0.98 5.99 -7.04
C PRO A 17 -0.91 4.89 -8.11
N ARG A 18 -0.60 3.67 -7.70
CA ARG A 18 -0.52 2.53 -8.62
C ARG A 18 -1.87 2.28 -9.29
N PHE A 19 -1.85 1.95 -10.58
CA PHE A 19 -3.07 1.69 -11.37
C PHE A 19 -3.87 0.49 -10.84
N VAL A 20 -3.18 -0.54 -10.36
CA VAL A 20 -3.79 -1.71 -9.73
C VAL A 20 -3.05 -2.00 -8.44
N GLU A 21 -3.79 -2.04 -7.35
CA GLU A 21 -3.28 -2.39 -6.02
C GLU A 21 -4.17 -3.46 -5.39
N ILE A 22 -3.57 -4.31 -4.56
CA ILE A 22 -4.34 -5.23 -3.73
C ILE A 22 -5.14 -4.39 -2.74
N TYR A 23 -6.46 -4.55 -2.73
CA TYR A 23 -7.31 -3.88 -1.76
C TYR A 23 -6.93 -4.31 -0.34
N GLN A 24 -6.51 -3.36 0.47
CA GLN A 24 -6.22 -3.56 1.88
C GLN A 24 -7.16 -2.68 2.71
N PRO A 25 -8.06 -3.25 3.52
CA PRO A 25 -8.88 -2.46 4.41
C PRO A 25 -8.02 -1.73 5.44
N LEU A 26 -8.37 -0.50 5.77
CA LEU A 26 -7.74 0.23 6.86
C LEU A 26 -8.35 -0.26 8.18
N ARG A 27 -7.70 -1.23 8.80
CA ARG A 27 -8.08 -1.81 10.09
C ARG A 27 -6.86 -1.84 11.00
N ILE A 28 -7.01 -1.26 12.18
CA ILE A 28 -5.94 -1.28 13.19
C ILE A 28 -5.89 -2.68 13.81
N ASP A 29 -4.75 -3.38 13.70
CA ASP A 29 -4.50 -4.65 14.38
C ASP A 29 -3.96 -4.43 15.77
N SER A 30 -2.99 -3.52 15.91
CA SER A 30 -2.36 -3.18 17.16
C SER A 30 -1.79 -1.76 17.16
N VAL A 31 -1.58 -1.20 18.34
CA VAL A 31 -0.98 0.13 18.54
C VAL A 31 0.21 -0.02 19.48
N ALA A 32 1.39 0.41 19.04
CA ALA A 32 2.60 0.35 19.85
C ALA A 32 2.60 1.44 20.93
N LYS A 33 3.10 1.10 22.12
CA LYS A 33 3.18 2.04 23.25
C LYS A 33 4.12 3.21 22.94
N GLY A 34 3.75 4.40 23.43
CA GLY A 34 4.56 5.61 23.28
C GLY A 34 4.47 6.29 21.92
N THR A 35 3.78 5.68 20.96
CA THR A 35 3.62 6.21 19.60
C THR A 35 2.56 7.31 19.49
N PRO A 36 2.53 8.08 18.39
CA PRO A 36 1.50 9.07 18.15
C PRO A 36 0.08 8.51 18.25
N ALA A 37 -0.18 7.32 17.69
CA ALA A 37 -1.47 6.64 17.78
C ALA A 37 -1.87 6.33 19.24
N ALA A 38 -0.93 5.86 20.05
CA ALA A 38 -1.17 5.58 21.47
C ALA A 38 -1.47 6.87 22.25
N LYS A 39 -0.78 7.98 21.95
CA LYS A 39 -0.98 9.28 22.62
C LYS A 39 -2.38 9.86 22.42
N ILE A 40 -2.99 9.61 21.25
CA ILE A 40 -4.38 10.04 20.97
C ILE A 40 -5.41 8.98 21.36
N GLY A 41 -5.00 7.90 22.05
CA GLY A 41 -5.88 6.84 22.51
C GLY A 41 -6.52 6.01 21.40
N LEU A 42 -5.77 5.78 20.29
CA LEU A 42 -6.23 4.93 19.20
C LEU A 42 -6.20 3.46 19.63
N THR A 43 -7.23 2.71 19.26
CA THR A 43 -7.38 1.29 19.61
C THR A 43 -7.72 0.45 18.37
N PRO A 44 -7.55 -0.88 18.39
CA PRO A 44 -7.94 -1.76 17.28
C PRO A 44 -9.42 -1.71 16.89
N ALA A 45 -10.28 -1.26 17.80
CA ALA A 45 -11.71 -1.11 17.54
C ALA A 45 -12.09 0.21 16.84
N ASP A 46 -11.16 1.15 16.74
CA ASP A 46 -11.38 2.44 16.10
C ASP A 46 -11.15 2.37 14.59
N LYS A 47 -11.81 3.27 13.85
CA LYS A 47 -11.65 3.37 12.40
C LYS A 47 -11.18 4.78 12.03
N ILE A 48 -10.04 4.88 11.35
CA ILE A 48 -9.58 6.14 10.79
C ILE A 48 -10.45 6.47 9.57
N LEU A 49 -11.02 7.67 9.54
CA LEU A 49 -11.89 8.15 8.47
C LEU A 49 -11.18 9.11 7.52
N SER A 50 -10.37 10.03 8.05
CA SER A 50 -9.64 11.00 7.23
C SER A 50 -8.34 11.47 7.89
N ILE A 51 -7.42 11.95 7.08
CA ILE A 51 -6.18 12.64 7.50
C ILE A 51 -6.11 13.95 6.73
N ASN A 52 -5.89 15.05 7.41
CA ASN A 52 -5.83 16.40 6.83
C ASN A 52 -7.03 16.70 5.91
N GLY A 53 -8.22 16.20 6.28
CA GLY A 53 -9.44 16.31 5.49
C GLY A 53 -9.55 15.33 4.31
N GLN A 54 -8.50 14.59 3.98
CA GLN A 54 -8.53 13.58 2.91
C GLN A 54 -9.11 12.26 3.46
N LYS A 55 -10.17 11.78 2.84
CA LYS A 55 -10.83 10.52 3.20
C LYS A 55 -9.91 9.33 2.93
N VAL A 56 -9.75 8.45 3.92
CA VAL A 56 -8.93 7.24 3.83
C VAL A 56 -9.78 6.01 4.15
N GLU A 57 -10.28 5.35 3.13
CA GLU A 57 -11.10 4.14 3.28
C GLU A 57 -10.29 2.85 3.27
N THR A 58 -9.09 2.91 2.69
CA THR A 58 -8.19 1.78 2.52
C THR A 58 -6.83 2.09 3.12
N PHE A 59 -6.06 1.05 3.43
CA PHE A 59 -4.68 1.22 3.87
C PHE A 59 -3.81 1.84 2.77
N ASN A 60 -4.10 1.51 1.51
CA ASN A 60 -3.44 2.11 0.36
C ASN A 60 -3.68 3.63 0.30
N ALA A 61 -4.93 4.09 0.49
CA ALA A 61 -5.24 5.52 0.54
C ALA A 61 -4.53 6.21 1.72
N PHE A 62 -4.45 5.53 2.87
CA PHE A 62 -3.72 6.01 4.03
C PHE A 62 -2.22 6.16 3.74
N THR A 63 -1.58 5.14 3.15
CA THR A 63 -0.14 5.18 2.83
C THR A 63 0.17 6.18 1.73
N ASN A 64 -0.71 6.38 0.76
CA ASN A 64 -0.56 7.43 -0.25
C ASN A 64 -0.57 8.83 0.39
N GLU A 65 -1.44 9.06 1.39
CA GLU A 65 -1.44 10.34 2.12
C GLU A 65 -0.18 10.51 2.98
N MET A 66 0.34 9.43 3.58
CA MET A 66 1.66 9.47 4.24
C MET A 66 2.77 9.81 3.26
N GLY A 67 2.77 9.23 2.05
CA GLY A 67 3.72 9.57 0.99
C GLY A 67 3.68 11.04 0.60
N ARG A 68 2.48 11.66 0.52
CA ARG A 68 2.35 13.11 0.28
C ARG A 68 2.96 13.94 1.41
N ILE A 69 2.80 13.50 2.64
CA ILE A 69 3.46 14.14 3.80
C ILE A 69 4.97 14.00 3.69
N ASP A 70 5.48 12.85 3.24
CA ASP A 70 6.92 12.63 3.01
C ASP A 70 7.47 13.56 1.93
N ASP A 71 6.75 13.73 0.82
CA ASP A 71 7.12 14.66 -0.25
C ASP A 71 7.15 16.11 0.26
N GLN A 72 6.18 16.50 1.07
CA GLN A 72 6.15 17.84 1.69
C GLN A 72 7.31 18.05 2.67
N LEU A 73 7.64 17.02 3.46
CA LEU A 73 8.78 17.06 4.37
C LEU A 73 10.10 17.18 3.62
N ALA A 74 10.25 16.47 2.50
CA ALA A 74 11.43 16.56 1.65
C ALA A 74 11.59 17.95 1.00
N ALA A 75 10.49 18.65 0.75
CA ALA A 75 10.48 20.01 0.21
C ALA A 75 10.61 21.10 1.29
N ALA A 76 10.45 20.75 2.57
CA ALA A 76 10.51 21.70 3.68
C ALA A 76 11.95 22.25 3.86
N THR A 77 12.07 23.57 3.95
CA THR A 77 13.37 24.24 4.08
C THR A 77 13.71 24.65 5.50
N THR A 78 12.73 24.67 6.39
CA THR A 78 12.92 25.04 7.79
C THR A 78 12.38 23.99 8.76
N ALA A 79 12.97 23.92 9.96
CA ALA A 79 12.47 23.03 11.02
C ALA A 79 11.00 23.37 11.44
N LYS A 80 10.62 24.65 11.31
CA LYS A 80 9.25 25.11 11.61
C LYS A 80 8.26 24.55 10.60
N ASP A 81 8.58 24.55 9.32
CA ASP A 81 7.75 23.99 8.26
C ASP A 81 7.60 22.48 8.44
N SER A 82 8.69 21.77 8.72
CA SER A 82 8.67 20.35 9.01
C SER A 82 7.79 20.00 10.22
N ALA A 83 7.87 20.78 11.29
CA ALA A 83 7.03 20.60 12.48
C ALA A 83 5.54 20.84 12.18
N ALA A 84 5.22 21.82 11.34
CA ALA A 84 3.86 22.09 10.91
C ALA A 84 3.28 20.95 10.05
N ILE A 85 4.06 20.42 9.11
CA ILE A 85 3.68 19.30 8.24
C ILE A 85 3.42 18.04 9.08
N LEU A 86 4.25 17.78 10.10
CA LEU A 86 4.09 16.62 10.98
C LEU A 86 2.89 16.74 11.94
N ASN A 87 2.28 17.92 12.09
CA ASN A 87 1.08 18.09 12.87
C ASN A 87 -0.17 17.86 12.02
N ALA A 88 -0.57 16.60 11.89
CA ALA A 88 -1.69 16.20 11.07
C ALA A 88 -3.02 16.23 11.84
N GLN A 89 -4.11 16.55 11.14
CA GLN A 89 -5.46 16.43 11.66
C GLN A 89 -6.03 15.04 11.32
N LEU A 90 -6.46 14.30 12.31
CA LEU A 90 -7.03 12.97 12.17
C LEU A 90 -8.50 12.96 12.56
N THR A 91 -9.36 12.37 11.73
CA THR A 91 -10.75 12.07 12.09
C THR A 91 -10.91 10.56 12.28
N VAL A 92 -11.40 10.16 13.43
CA VAL A 92 -11.53 8.78 13.87
C VAL A 92 -12.96 8.49 14.31
N LEU A 93 -13.53 7.40 13.83
CA LEU A 93 -14.74 6.80 14.40
C LEU A 93 -14.32 5.88 15.54
N LYS A 94 -14.73 6.21 16.74
CA LYS A 94 -14.44 5.44 17.95
C LYS A 94 -15.36 4.22 18.05
N ALA A 95 -14.94 3.22 18.81
CA ALA A 95 -15.71 1.99 19.04
C ALA A 95 -17.13 2.22 19.60
N ASN A 96 -17.35 3.32 20.32
CA ASN A 96 -18.66 3.70 20.86
C ASN A 96 -19.58 4.40 19.84
N GLY A 97 -19.12 4.59 18.60
CA GLY A 97 -19.85 5.27 17.53
C GLY A 97 -19.61 6.77 17.42
N ASP A 98 -18.87 7.38 18.34
CA ASP A 98 -18.55 8.80 18.29
C ASP A 98 -17.48 9.09 17.24
N THR A 99 -17.58 10.23 16.58
CA THR A 99 -16.54 10.73 15.69
C THR A 99 -15.70 11.77 16.42
N LEU A 100 -14.39 11.49 16.50
CA LEU A 100 -13.40 12.38 17.11
C LEU A 100 -12.49 12.95 16.03
N THR A 101 -12.37 14.28 15.96
CA THR A 101 -11.35 14.96 15.19
C THR A 101 -10.29 15.52 16.14
N THR A 102 -9.04 15.13 15.95
CA THR A 102 -7.93 15.49 16.83
C THR A 102 -6.66 15.76 16.04
N SER A 103 -5.78 16.59 16.57
CA SER A 103 -4.43 16.76 16.02
C SER A 103 -3.52 15.65 16.54
N VAL A 104 -2.68 15.13 15.67
CA VAL A 104 -1.68 14.13 15.98
C VAL A 104 -0.31 14.58 15.48
N GLN A 105 0.68 14.57 16.36
CA GLN A 105 2.06 14.80 15.98
C GLN A 105 2.65 13.51 15.41
N LEU A 106 2.84 13.45 14.09
CA LEU A 106 3.42 12.31 13.40
C LEU A 106 4.90 12.13 13.79
N ASP A 107 5.37 10.90 13.77
CA ASP A 107 6.78 10.59 14.03
C ASP A 107 7.62 10.84 12.77
N ALA A 108 8.59 11.74 12.86
CA ALA A 108 9.49 12.08 11.76
C ALA A 108 10.39 10.91 11.36
N SER A 109 10.73 10.02 12.29
CA SER A 109 11.66 8.91 12.09
C SER A 109 10.97 7.59 11.74
N ALA A 110 9.65 7.48 11.91
CA ALA A 110 8.92 6.25 11.68
C ALA A 110 8.61 6.04 10.19
N GLU A 111 8.88 4.84 9.73
CA GLU A 111 8.51 4.41 8.40
C GLU A 111 6.99 4.10 8.31
N TYR A 112 6.48 4.05 7.09
CA TYR A 112 5.12 3.64 6.68
C TYR A 112 3.98 4.46 7.28
N THR A 113 3.62 4.24 8.53
CA THR A 113 2.41 4.87 9.08
C THR A 113 2.69 6.17 9.83
N ARG A 114 3.92 6.46 10.21
CA ARG A 114 4.32 7.60 11.07
C ARG A 114 3.47 7.78 12.34
N MET A 115 2.59 6.84 12.61
CA MET A 115 1.66 6.85 13.74
C MET A 115 1.93 5.73 14.74
N GLY A 116 2.60 4.64 14.30
CA GLY A 116 2.96 3.51 15.16
C GLY A 116 1.79 2.55 15.44
N PHE A 117 0.86 2.41 14.51
CA PHE A 117 -0.08 1.30 14.50
C PHE A 117 0.28 0.29 13.39
N VAL A 118 -0.15 -0.94 13.57
CA VAL A 118 -0.03 -2.01 12.57
C VAL A 118 -1.38 -2.19 11.90
N ASN A 119 -1.40 -2.17 10.56
CA ASN A 119 -2.61 -2.47 9.82
C ASN A 119 -2.87 -3.98 9.82
N TYR A 120 -4.13 -4.38 9.86
CA TYR A 120 -4.55 -5.76 9.83
C TYR A 120 -4.06 -6.46 8.56
N ASN A 121 -3.42 -7.61 8.73
CA ASN A 121 -2.95 -8.40 7.60
C ASN A 121 -4.09 -9.28 7.06
N ILE A 122 -4.62 -8.89 5.89
CA ILE A 122 -5.72 -9.59 5.21
C ILE A 122 -5.38 -11.06 4.86
N VAL A 123 -4.11 -11.42 4.77
CA VAL A 123 -3.69 -12.80 4.50
C VAL A 123 -4.20 -13.75 5.57
N ARG A 124 -4.45 -13.27 6.79
CA ARG A 124 -5.07 -14.06 7.88
C ARG A 124 -6.50 -14.51 7.56
N ASP A 125 -7.22 -13.81 6.69
CA ASP A 125 -8.59 -14.12 6.31
C ASP A 125 -8.64 -15.19 5.19
N TYR A 126 -7.50 -15.50 4.57
CA TYR A 126 -7.41 -16.49 3.50
C TYR A 126 -7.00 -17.85 4.04
N LYS A 127 -7.71 -18.87 3.57
CA LYS A 127 -7.33 -20.26 3.84
C LYS A 127 -6.05 -20.60 3.05
N VAL A 128 -4.95 -20.71 3.74
CA VAL A 128 -3.68 -21.14 3.12
C VAL A 128 -3.77 -22.63 2.79
N THR A 129 -3.65 -22.97 1.52
CA THR A 129 -3.54 -24.35 1.07
C THR A 129 -2.07 -24.73 0.93
N HIS A 130 -1.62 -25.66 1.76
CA HIS A 130 -0.29 -26.23 1.65
C HIS A 130 -0.30 -27.37 0.64
N ILE A 131 0.31 -27.16 -0.52
CA ILE A 131 0.49 -28.21 -1.52
C ILE A 131 1.82 -28.89 -1.17
N ARG A 132 1.76 -30.19 -0.84
CA ARG A 132 2.94 -31.01 -0.56
C ARG A 132 3.07 -32.04 -1.66
N TYR A 133 4.26 -32.15 -2.23
CA TYR A 133 4.60 -33.17 -3.23
C TYR A 133 5.51 -34.20 -2.60
N GLY A 134 5.26 -35.48 -2.88
CA GLY A 134 6.21 -36.55 -2.62
C GLY A 134 7.46 -36.39 -3.51
N PHE A 135 8.54 -37.13 -3.18
CA PHE A 135 9.80 -37.03 -3.93
C PHE A 135 9.59 -37.23 -5.44
N PHE A 136 8.86 -38.26 -5.85
CA PHE A 136 8.61 -38.53 -7.29
C PHE A 136 7.59 -37.58 -7.92
N GLU A 137 6.68 -37.05 -7.16
CA GLU A 137 5.67 -36.08 -7.63
C GLU A 137 6.25 -34.68 -7.81
N SER A 138 7.33 -34.36 -7.12
CA SER A 138 8.00 -33.06 -7.22
C SER A 138 8.64 -32.82 -8.58
N PHE A 139 9.10 -33.87 -9.28
CA PHE A 139 9.71 -33.74 -10.60
C PHE A 139 8.72 -33.24 -11.66
N PRO A 140 7.56 -33.90 -11.91
CA PRO A 140 6.60 -33.39 -12.88
C PRO A 140 6.00 -32.04 -12.46
N ALA A 141 5.79 -31.82 -11.17
CA ALA A 141 5.32 -30.54 -10.66
C ALA A 141 6.32 -29.41 -10.91
N GLY A 142 7.61 -29.66 -10.67
CA GLY A 142 8.71 -28.71 -10.93
C GLY A 142 8.85 -28.39 -12.41
N ILE A 143 8.80 -29.42 -13.28
CA ILE A 143 8.84 -29.24 -14.74
C ILE A 143 7.65 -28.39 -15.21
N LYS A 144 6.44 -28.71 -14.77
CA LYS A 144 5.23 -27.95 -15.10
C LYS A 144 5.33 -26.49 -14.65
N TYR A 145 5.79 -26.27 -13.41
CA TYR A 145 5.99 -24.92 -12.89
C TYR A 145 7.05 -24.16 -13.72
N GLY A 146 8.22 -24.75 -13.95
CA GLY A 146 9.28 -24.17 -14.77
C GLY A 146 8.83 -23.84 -16.18
N TRP A 147 8.04 -24.71 -16.80
CA TRP A 147 7.46 -24.46 -18.12
C TRP A 147 6.47 -23.30 -18.12
N ASN A 148 5.61 -23.19 -17.11
CA ASN A 148 4.67 -22.08 -16.98
C ASN A 148 5.41 -20.75 -16.81
N VAL A 149 6.45 -20.72 -15.98
CA VAL A 149 7.30 -19.53 -15.79
C VAL A 149 7.99 -19.15 -17.09
N LEU A 150 8.62 -20.13 -17.77
CA LEU A 150 9.33 -19.88 -19.03
C LEU A 150 8.39 -19.40 -20.14
N SER A 151 7.21 -20.00 -20.27
CA SER A 151 6.21 -19.56 -21.26
C SER A 151 5.67 -18.18 -20.95
N GLY A 152 5.57 -17.79 -19.67
CA GLY A 152 5.28 -16.41 -19.24
C GLY A 152 6.35 -15.44 -19.77
N TYR A 153 7.63 -15.71 -19.50
CA TYR A 153 8.72 -14.87 -20.00
C TYR A 153 8.77 -14.78 -21.54
N VAL A 154 8.52 -15.89 -22.24
CA VAL A 154 8.43 -15.87 -23.71
C VAL A 154 7.26 -15.01 -24.19
N GLY A 155 6.11 -15.04 -23.47
CA GLY A 155 4.98 -14.16 -23.72
C GLY A 155 5.33 -12.69 -23.55
N ASP A 156 5.99 -12.35 -22.44
CA ASP A 156 6.45 -10.99 -22.16
C ASP A 156 7.48 -10.51 -23.19
N MET A 157 8.41 -11.37 -23.58
CA MET A 157 9.37 -11.04 -24.66
C MET A 157 8.66 -10.78 -26.01
N LYS A 158 7.64 -11.58 -26.37
CA LYS A 158 6.84 -11.31 -27.57
C LYS A 158 6.16 -9.95 -27.51
N TYR A 159 5.70 -9.55 -26.35
CA TYR A 159 5.13 -8.21 -26.16
C TYR A 159 6.19 -7.12 -26.38
N VAL A 160 7.39 -7.26 -25.78
CA VAL A 160 8.50 -6.31 -25.94
C VAL A 160 8.89 -6.13 -27.41
N PHE A 161 8.89 -7.22 -28.20
CA PHE A 161 9.19 -7.19 -29.63
C PHE A 161 7.98 -6.89 -30.53
N SER A 162 6.80 -6.64 -29.95
CA SER A 162 5.64 -6.16 -30.69
C SER A 162 5.77 -4.68 -31.02
N LYS A 163 4.98 -4.20 -32.01
CA LYS A 163 4.95 -2.77 -32.36
C LYS A 163 4.50 -1.89 -31.18
N GLU A 164 3.61 -2.40 -30.35
CA GLU A 164 3.10 -1.74 -29.14
C GLU A 164 4.17 -1.67 -28.05
N GLY A 165 4.87 -2.79 -27.83
CA GLY A 165 5.97 -2.87 -26.85
C GLY A 165 7.15 -1.99 -27.24
N ALA A 166 7.54 -1.99 -28.52
CA ALA A 166 8.62 -1.14 -29.02
C ALA A 166 8.33 0.36 -28.85
N LYS A 167 7.06 0.79 -29.03
CA LYS A 167 6.63 2.18 -28.78
C LYS A 167 6.72 2.55 -27.29
N SER A 168 6.44 1.62 -26.39
CA SER A 168 6.50 1.88 -24.94
C SER A 168 7.92 1.95 -24.38
N LEU A 169 8.92 1.41 -25.12
CA LEU A 169 10.33 1.45 -24.72
C LEU A 169 11.09 2.63 -25.33
N GLY A 170 10.56 3.25 -26.39
CA GLY A 170 11.22 4.30 -27.15
C GLY A 170 10.69 5.72 -26.91
N GLY A 171 9.90 5.94 -25.85
CA GLY A 171 9.33 7.23 -25.48
C GLY A 171 10.03 7.90 -24.32
#